data_2a08245593f1b659db1a75b9c66886b8
#
_entry.id   2a08245593f1b659db1a75b9c66886b8
#
_cell.length_a   1.000
_cell.length_b   1.000
_cell.length_c   1.000
_cell.angle_alpha   90.00
_cell.angle_beta   90.00
_cell.angle_gamma   90.00
#
_symmetry.space_group_name_H-M   'P 1'
#
loop_
_entity.id
_entity.type
_entity.pdbx_description
1 polymer ?
#
loop_
_entity_poly.entity_id
_entity_poly.type
_entity_poly.pdbx_seq_one_letter_code
_entity_poly.pdbx_strand_id
1 'polypeptide(L)'
;MRVGASIILINGYCYQSYNWSYTRPLGSLKKVLSFLDKYEVDEICITRPIKGSDNLSVLANDLRAMRSSSCSSPLSFGGGIRSLASLKNLQQLPVERLHFSNAFFNMNSRLINKVKNQYGKQAIVASVPVKLV
;
A
#
# COMPACT_ATOMS: atom_id res chain seq x y z
N MET A 1 15.69 7.28 14.98
CA MET A 1 14.40 7.76 14.44
C MET A 1 14.29 7.27 13.02
N ARG A 2 13.12 6.78 12.60
CA ARG A 2 12.87 6.36 11.21
C ARG A 2 11.96 7.37 10.53
N VAL A 3 12.26 7.72 9.30
CA VAL A 3 11.49 8.66 8.49
C VAL A 3 10.94 7.94 7.27
N GLY A 4 9.63 7.84 7.17
CA GLY A 4 8.94 7.21 6.06
C GLY A 4 8.17 8.22 5.21
N ALA A 5 7.99 7.90 3.94
CA ALA A 5 7.09 8.61 3.04
C ALA A 5 5.79 7.81 2.86
N SER A 6 4.67 8.51 2.80
CA SER A 6 3.37 7.91 2.49
C SER A 6 2.81 8.55 1.23
N ILE A 7 2.47 7.71 0.26
CA ILE A 7 1.92 8.14 -1.03
C ILE A 7 0.65 7.37 -1.36
N ILE A 8 -0.26 8.03 -2.07
CA ILE A 8 -1.48 7.41 -2.60
C ILE A 8 -1.24 6.99 -4.04
N LEU A 9 -1.63 5.78 -4.39
CA LEU A 9 -1.55 5.22 -5.75
C LEU A 9 -2.97 5.04 -6.31
N ILE A 10 -3.23 5.67 -7.46
CA ILE A 10 -4.49 5.52 -8.18
C ILE A 10 -4.18 5.44 -9.67
N ASN A 11 -4.55 4.34 -10.30
CA ASN A 11 -4.38 4.12 -11.74
C ASN A 11 -2.92 4.30 -12.23
N GLY A 12 -1.96 3.84 -11.43
CA GLY A 12 -0.53 3.93 -11.74
C GLY A 12 0.13 5.28 -11.46
N TYR A 13 -0.63 6.27 -10.98
CA TYR A 13 -0.13 7.59 -10.62
C TYR A 13 -0.18 7.85 -9.12
N CYS A 14 0.78 8.60 -8.64
CA CYS A 14 0.92 8.95 -7.22
C CYS A 14 0.28 10.30 -6.91
N TYR A 15 -0.31 10.38 -5.73
CA TYR A 15 -0.95 11.57 -5.21
C TYR A 15 -0.55 11.80 -3.75
N GLN A 16 -0.52 13.06 -3.36
CA GLN A 16 -0.47 13.48 -1.97
C GLN A 16 -1.88 13.73 -1.47
N SER A 17 -2.22 13.24 -0.28
CA SER A 17 -3.52 13.47 0.35
C SER A 17 -3.46 14.62 1.33
N TYR A 18 -4.50 15.44 1.31
CA TYR A 18 -4.78 16.46 2.33
C TYR A 18 -6.08 16.08 3.05
N ASN A 19 -5.97 15.61 4.27
CA ASN A 19 -7.10 15.19 5.11
C ASN A 19 -8.07 14.19 4.46
N TRP A 20 -7.59 13.38 3.50
CA TRP A 20 -8.39 12.42 2.75
C TRP A 20 -9.56 13.02 1.92
N SER A 21 -9.64 14.33 1.85
CA SER A 21 -10.69 15.06 1.12
C SER A 21 -10.21 15.68 -0.18
N TYR A 22 -8.93 15.93 -0.28
CA TYR A 22 -8.31 16.54 -1.45
C TYR A 22 -7.02 15.82 -1.80
N THR A 23 -6.77 15.63 -3.10
CA THR A 23 -5.54 15.00 -3.60
C THR A 23 -4.81 15.90 -4.58
N ARG A 24 -3.49 15.90 -4.47
CA ARG A 24 -2.58 16.62 -5.37
C ARG A 24 -1.75 15.60 -6.17
N PRO A 25 -1.71 15.67 -7.51
CA PRO A 25 -0.89 14.77 -8.31
C PRO A 25 0.61 15.01 -8.08
N LEU A 26 1.37 13.91 -7.98
CA LEU A 26 2.83 13.93 -7.82
C LEU A 26 3.55 13.41 -9.08
N GLY A 27 2.90 12.55 -9.85
CA GLY A 27 3.46 11.92 -11.05
C GLY A 27 3.34 10.41 -11.07
N SER A 28 4.00 9.76 -12.01
CA SER A 28 4.01 8.29 -12.09
C SER A 28 4.75 7.67 -10.90
N LEU A 29 4.37 6.45 -10.52
CA LEU A 29 4.99 5.73 -9.40
C LEU A 29 6.52 5.64 -9.59
N LYS A 30 6.99 5.30 -10.79
CA LYS A 30 8.41 5.22 -11.09
C LYS A 30 9.18 6.52 -10.79
N LYS A 31 8.62 7.67 -11.19
CA LYS A 31 9.24 8.97 -10.93
C LYS A 31 9.27 9.32 -9.45
N VAL A 32 8.17 9.06 -8.75
CA VAL A 32 8.06 9.36 -7.32
C VAL A 32 9.01 8.48 -6.51
N LEU A 33 9.10 7.18 -6.79
CA LEU A 33 10.02 6.28 -6.11
C LEU A 33 11.48 6.68 -6.36
N SER A 34 11.85 6.99 -7.61
CA SER A 34 13.19 7.47 -7.94
C SER A 34 13.57 8.76 -7.22
N PHE A 35 12.60 9.65 -7.03
CA PHE A 35 12.81 10.87 -6.26
C PHE A 35 13.02 10.58 -4.77
N LEU A 36 12.19 9.74 -4.17
CA LEU A 36 12.29 9.38 -2.75
C LEU A 36 13.57 8.60 -2.43
N ASP A 37 14.03 7.74 -3.33
CA ASP A 37 15.31 7.03 -3.20
C ASP A 37 16.51 7.97 -3.03
N LYS A 38 16.49 9.12 -3.68
CA LYS A 38 17.56 10.12 -3.54
C LYS A 38 17.67 10.71 -2.13
N TYR A 39 16.58 10.68 -1.38
CA TYR A 39 16.52 11.16 0.01
C TYR A 39 16.73 10.04 1.03
N GLU A 40 16.97 8.81 0.58
CA GLU A 40 17.29 7.67 1.44
C GLU A 40 16.28 7.50 2.59
N VAL A 41 14.97 7.63 2.27
CA VAL A 41 13.92 7.44 3.27
C VAL A 41 13.91 6.00 3.80
N ASP A 42 13.62 5.81 5.07
CA ASP A 42 13.66 4.50 5.73
C ASP A 42 12.58 3.52 5.23
N GLU A 43 11.46 4.03 4.75
CA GLU A 43 10.35 3.23 4.22
C GLU A 43 9.42 4.08 3.36
N ILE A 44 8.86 3.49 2.32
CA ILE A 44 7.83 4.12 1.49
C ILE A 44 6.55 3.29 1.59
N CYS A 45 5.50 3.91 2.15
CA CYS A 45 4.17 3.31 2.24
C CYS A 45 3.31 3.73 1.04
N ILE A 46 2.88 2.75 0.26
CA ILE A 46 1.99 2.96 -0.89
C ILE A 46 0.59 2.52 -0.50
N THR A 47 -0.37 3.44 -0.55
CA THR A 47 -1.77 3.18 -0.18
C THR A 47 -2.69 3.37 -1.36
N ARG A 48 -3.52 2.36 -1.63
CA ARG A 48 -4.66 2.47 -2.55
C ARG A 48 -5.91 2.85 -1.76
N PRO A 49 -6.51 4.03 -1.99
CA PRO A 49 -7.72 4.44 -1.29
C PRO A 49 -8.94 3.77 -1.91
N ILE A 50 -9.38 2.65 -1.34
CA ILE A 50 -10.53 1.89 -1.83
C ILE A 50 -11.75 2.15 -0.95
N LYS A 51 -12.77 2.76 -1.52
CA LYS A 51 -14.08 2.95 -0.91
C LYS A 51 -15.09 2.02 -1.58
N GLY A 52 -15.67 1.09 -0.82
CA GLY A 52 -16.58 0.09 -1.37
C GLY A 52 -15.88 -1.00 -2.18
N SER A 53 -16.38 -1.30 -3.38
CA SER A 53 -15.77 -2.28 -4.29
C SER A 53 -14.56 -1.70 -5.02
N ASP A 54 -13.57 -2.55 -5.29
CA ASP A 54 -12.39 -2.15 -6.06
C ASP A 54 -12.71 -2.18 -7.58
N ASN A 55 -12.19 -1.20 -8.29
CA ASN A 55 -12.23 -1.21 -9.75
C ASN A 55 -11.08 -2.08 -10.28
N LEU A 56 -11.43 -3.18 -10.96
CA LEU A 56 -10.45 -4.17 -11.41
C LEU A 56 -9.46 -3.63 -12.46
N SER A 57 -9.87 -2.69 -13.31
CA SER A 57 -8.96 -2.08 -14.30
C SER A 57 -7.96 -1.14 -13.63
N VAL A 58 -8.40 -0.37 -12.64
CA VAL A 58 -7.52 0.49 -11.83
C VAL A 58 -6.56 -0.37 -11.00
N LEU A 59 -7.06 -1.44 -10.38
CA LEU A 59 -6.22 -2.41 -9.67
C LEU A 59 -5.13 -2.98 -10.58
N ALA A 60 -5.50 -3.43 -11.78
CA ALA A 60 -4.54 -4.00 -12.73
C ALA A 60 -3.43 -3.00 -13.10
N ASN A 61 -3.78 -1.73 -13.30
CA ASN A 61 -2.82 -0.67 -13.60
C ASN A 61 -1.90 -0.37 -12.40
N ASP A 62 -2.46 -0.33 -11.19
CA ASP A 62 -1.67 -0.12 -9.98
C ASP A 62 -0.69 -1.27 -9.73
N LEU A 63 -1.14 -2.51 -9.86
CA LEU A 63 -0.27 -3.69 -9.70
C LEU A 63 0.81 -3.76 -10.79
N ARG A 64 0.50 -3.37 -12.01
CA ARG A 64 1.49 -3.28 -13.10
C ARG A 64 2.55 -2.22 -12.79
N ALA A 65 2.14 -1.05 -12.34
CA ALA A 65 3.07 0.01 -11.92
C ALA A 65 3.97 -0.46 -10.78
N MET A 66 3.42 -1.15 -9.78
CA MET A 66 4.19 -1.72 -8.67
C MET A 66 5.21 -2.77 -9.13
N ARG A 67 4.80 -3.72 -9.98
CA ARG A 67 5.69 -4.78 -10.47
C ARG A 67 6.83 -4.27 -11.34
N SER A 68 6.60 -3.20 -12.09
CA SER A 68 7.62 -2.56 -12.93
C SER A 68 8.51 -1.56 -12.20
N SER A 69 8.27 -1.34 -10.92
CA SER A 69 9.02 -0.40 -10.10
C SER A 69 10.20 -1.09 -9.43
N SER A 70 11.30 -0.34 -9.31
CA SER A 70 12.44 -0.70 -8.48
C SER A 70 12.79 0.46 -7.57
N CYS A 71 13.13 0.17 -6.33
CA CYS A 71 13.43 1.16 -5.31
C CYS A 71 14.37 0.52 -4.29
N SER A 72 15.39 1.24 -3.82
CA SER A 72 16.29 0.77 -2.76
C SER A 72 15.65 0.88 -1.38
N SER A 73 14.78 1.85 -1.18
CA SER A 73 14.03 1.97 0.07
C SER A 73 12.99 0.86 0.20
N PRO A 74 12.81 0.27 1.39
CA PRO A 74 11.77 -0.73 1.63
C PRO A 74 10.38 -0.20 1.30
N LEU A 75 9.59 -1.01 0.57
CA LEU A 75 8.22 -0.68 0.21
C LEU A 75 7.23 -1.42 1.11
N SER A 76 6.19 -0.72 1.55
CA SER A 76 4.99 -1.31 2.13
C SER A 76 3.75 -0.92 1.34
N PHE A 77 2.73 -1.76 1.39
CA PHE A 77 1.54 -1.61 0.56
C PHE A 77 0.27 -1.85 1.35
N GLY A 78 -0.73 -1.03 1.12
CA GLY A 78 -2.05 -1.18 1.71
C GLY A 78 -3.18 -0.74 0.79
N GLY A 79 -4.39 -1.15 1.15
CA GLY A 79 -5.62 -0.81 0.44
C GLY A 79 -6.21 -1.96 -0.36
N GLY A 80 -7.47 -2.29 -0.04
CA GLY A 80 -8.24 -3.32 -0.73
C GLY A 80 -7.88 -4.76 -0.39
N ILE A 81 -7.02 -5.01 0.59
CA ILE A 81 -6.67 -6.38 1.02
C ILE A 81 -7.71 -6.88 2.02
N ARG A 82 -8.78 -7.49 1.50
CA ARG A 82 -9.96 -7.89 2.29
C ARG A 82 -10.23 -9.38 2.29
N SER A 83 -9.59 -10.14 1.41
CA SER A 83 -9.84 -11.57 1.20
C SER A 83 -8.59 -12.31 0.75
N LEU A 84 -8.64 -13.64 0.78
CA LEU A 84 -7.57 -14.48 0.23
C LEU A 84 -7.39 -14.28 -1.28
N ALA A 85 -8.45 -13.94 -2.00
CA ALA A 85 -8.38 -13.64 -3.43
C ALA A 85 -7.61 -12.34 -3.69
N SER A 86 -7.88 -11.29 -2.90
CA SER A 86 -7.10 -10.03 -3.00
C SER A 86 -5.64 -10.24 -2.62
N LEU A 87 -5.33 -11.13 -1.67
CA LEU A 87 -3.96 -11.47 -1.32
C LEU A 87 -3.19 -12.11 -2.48
N LYS A 88 -3.83 -12.98 -3.28
CA LYS A 88 -3.20 -13.58 -4.46
C LYS A 88 -2.71 -12.56 -5.48
N ASN A 89 -3.43 -11.45 -5.64
CA ASN A 89 -3.03 -10.38 -6.54
C ASN A 89 -1.74 -9.68 -6.14
N LEU A 90 -1.35 -9.80 -4.87
CA LEU A 90 -0.15 -9.17 -4.30
C LEU A 90 1.11 -10.03 -4.44
N GLN A 91 0.98 -11.26 -4.93
CA GLN A 91 2.13 -12.11 -5.20
C GLN A 91 3.04 -11.44 -6.24
N GLN A 92 4.34 -11.54 -6.03
CA GLN A 92 5.38 -10.93 -6.87
C GLN A 92 5.46 -9.39 -6.81
N LEU A 93 4.77 -8.74 -5.88
CA LEU A 93 5.04 -7.33 -5.61
C LEU A 93 6.35 -7.18 -4.82
N PRO A 94 7.14 -6.13 -5.12
CA PRO A 94 8.38 -5.86 -4.40
C PRO A 94 8.11 -5.15 -3.06
N VAL A 95 7.29 -5.75 -2.20
CA VAL A 95 6.89 -5.17 -0.92
C VAL A 95 7.28 -6.05 0.25
N GLU A 96 7.75 -5.43 1.32
CA GLU A 96 8.17 -6.12 2.55
C GLU A 96 7.07 -6.22 3.59
N ARG A 97 6.12 -5.28 3.57
CA ARG A 97 5.02 -5.20 4.53
C ARG A 97 3.69 -4.92 3.86
N LEU A 98 2.64 -5.46 4.45
CA LEU A 98 1.27 -5.27 4.02
C LEU A 98 0.47 -4.60 5.13
N HIS A 99 -0.23 -3.52 4.79
CA HIS A 99 -1.08 -2.76 5.68
C HIS A 99 -2.53 -3.24 5.59
N PHE A 100 -3.10 -3.55 6.73
CA PHE A 100 -4.49 -4.00 6.86
C PHE A 100 -5.27 -3.04 7.76
N SER A 101 -6.46 -2.70 7.35
CA SER A 101 -7.42 -1.95 8.15
C SER A 101 -8.68 -2.78 8.39
N ASN A 102 -9.51 -2.97 7.38
CA ASN A 102 -10.77 -3.70 7.48
C ASN A 102 -10.62 -5.16 7.96
N ALA A 103 -9.53 -5.83 7.61
CA ALA A 103 -9.29 -7.20 8.05
C ALA A 103 -9.16 -7.32 9.57
N PHE A 104 -8.61 -6.31 10.24
CA PHE A 104 -8.55 -6.23 11.71
C PHE A 104 -9.90 -5.85 12.30
N PHE A 105 -10.57 -4.83 11.78
CA PHE A 105 -11.89 -4.40 12.27
C PHE A 105 -12.95 -5.50 12.11
N ASN A 106 -12.91 -6.25 11.02
CA ASN A 106 -13.82 -7.36 10.76
C ASN A 106 -13.35 -8.69 11.35
N MET A 107 -12.27 -8.68 12.15
CA MET A 107 -11.69 -9.87 12.78
C MET A 107 -11.45 -11.04 11.80
N ASN A 108 -10.97 -10.73 10.60
CA ASN A 108 -10.68 -11.74 9.56
C ASN A 108 -9.40 -12.52 9.88
N SER A 109 -9.48 -13.38 10.90
CA SER A 109 -8.34 -14.16 11.40
C SER A 109 -7.78 -15.11 10.33
N ARG A 110 -8.61 -15.63 9.43
CA ARG A 110 -8.18 -16.52 8.34
C ARG A 110 -7.23 -15.80 7.38
N LEU A 111 -7.55 -14.57 6.99
CA LEU A 111 -6.71 -13.75 6.13
C LEU A 111 -5.39 -13.41 6.83
N ILE A 112 -5.45 -12.92 8.07
CA ILE A 112 -4.26 -12.52 8.84
C ILE A 112 -3.34 -13.71 9.09
N ASN A 113 -3.88 -14.88 9.45
CA ASN A 113 -3.08 -16.09 9.63
C ASN A 113 -2.41 -16.55 8.34
N LYS A 114 -3.10 -16.44 7.19
CA LYS A 114 -2.51 -16.76 5.90
C LYS A 114 -1.33 -15.84 5.56
N VAL A 115 -1.48 -14.54 5.80
CA VAL A 115 -0.40 -13.55 5.61
C VAL A 115 0.76 -13.85 6.56
N LYS A 116 0.48 -14.12 7.83
CA LYS A 116 1.50 -14.49 8.82
C LYS A 116 2.31 -15.71 8.38
N ASN A 117 1.65 -16.74 7.86
CA ASN A 117 2.31 -17.98 7.43
C ASN A 117 3.10 -17.79 6.12
N GLN A 118 2.66 -16.92 5.23
CA GLN A 118 3.27 -16.70 3.92
C GLN A 118 4.38 -15.66 3.93
N TYR A 119 4.21 -14.56 4.68
CA TYR A 119 5.14 -13.41 4.70
C TYR A 119 5.84 -13.20 6.04
N GLY A 120 5.43 -13.89 7.08
CA GLY A 120 5.91 -13.68 8.44
C GLY A 120 5.09 -12.63 9.22
N LYS A 121 5.14 -12.71 10.54
CA LYS A 121 4.41 -11.80 11.44
C LYS A 121 4.85 -10.34 11.27
N GLN A 122 6.13 -10.10 11.05
CA GLN A 122 6.73 -8.79 10.89
C GLN A 122 6.28 -8.05 9.60
N ALA A 123 5.71 -8.79 8.65
CA ALA A 123 5.17 -8.22 7.41
C ALA A 123 3.76 -7.63 7.57
N ILE A 124 3.14 -7.78 8.73
CA ILE A 124 1.77 -7.33 8.98
C ILE A 124 1.79 -6.00 9.74
N VAL A 125 1.13 -5.00 9.17
CA VAL A 125 0.92 -3.70 9.80
C VAL A 125 -0.57 -3.45 9.96
N ALA A 126 -1.02 -3.21 11.19
CA ALA A 126 -2.39 -2.77 11.46
C ALA A 126 -2.49 -1.25 11.24
N SER A 127 -3.34 -0.85 10.31
CA SER A 127 -3.60 0.56 10.01
C SER A 127 -4.92 0.99 10.62
N VAL A 128 -4.86 1.86 11.61
CA VAL A 128 -6.03 2.32 12.37
C VAL A 128 -6.26 3.80 12.07
N PRO A 129 -7.34 4.15 11.34
CA PRO A 129 -7.69 5.54 11.15
C PRO A 129 -8.18 6.16 12.46
N VAL A 130 -7.65 7.31 12.81
CA VAL A 130 -8.06 8.08 13.99
C VAL A 130 -8.48 9.48 13.57
N LYS A 131 -9.46 10.04 14.28
CA LYS A 131 -9.89 11.42 14.12
C LYS A 131 -9.78 12.12 15.47
N LEU A 132 -9.10 13.26 15.46
CA LEU A 132 -9.13 14.17 16.61
C LEU A 132 -10.50 14.82 16.69
N VAL A 133 -11.06 14.80 17.86
CA VAL A 133 -12.38 15.39 18.16
C VAL A 133 -12.18 16.74 18.87
#